data_3b7dc4a16f6b2ec071a3c4d4f7236acf
#
_entry.id   3b7dc4a16f6b2ec071a3c4d4f7236acf
#
_cell.length_a   1.000
_cell.length_b   1.000
_cell.length_c   1.000
_cell.angle_alpha   90.00
_cell.angle_beta   90.00
_cell.angle_gamma   90.00
#
_symmetry.space_group_name_H-M   'P 1'
#
loop_
_entity.id
_entity.type
_entity.pdbx_description
1 polymer ?
#
loop_
_entity_poly.entity_id
_entity_poly.type
_entity_poly.pdbx_seq_one_letter_code
_entity_poly.pdbx_strand_id
1 'polypeptide(L)'
;MYKNIEKQTVLQLKDLVEYQSGQVVSKTLVQNEKVSMTIFSFDKGEEISAHAAGGDAMVTVLEGTGKFTVGGEVFLLHAGETLIMPKDIPHAVYGEEQFKMQLVVSF
;
A
#
# COMPACT_ATOMS: atom_id res chain seq x y z
N MET A 1 15.27 7.05 -9.27
CA MET A 1 16.16 6.57 -8.16
C MET A 1 15.33 6.45 -6.88
N TYR A 2 15.75 5.57 -6.00
CA TYR A 2 15.09 5.44 -4.70
C TYR A 2 15.39 6.63 -3.80
N LYS A 3 14.41 7.02 -2.99
CA LYS A 3 14.53 8.04 -1.94
C LYS A 3 13.87 7.54 -0.66
N ASN A 4 14.18 8.16 0.46
CA ASN A 4 13.60 7.84 1.78
C ASN A 4 13.90 6.41 2.26
N ILE A 5 14.97 5.83 1.80
CA ILE A 5 15.43 4.50 2.17
C ILE A 5 16.95 4.46 2.10
N GLU A 6 17.59 3.86 3.10
CA GLU A 6 19.05 3.73 3.13
C GLU A 6 19.53 2.77 2.04
N LYS A 7 20.68 3.08 1.45
CA LYS A 7 21.36 2.26 0.45
C LYS A 7 22.39 1.36 1.12
N GLN A 8 22.69 0.22 0.49
CA GLN A 8 23.68 -0.74 0.96
C GLN A 8 23.42 -1.22 2.41
N THR A 9 22.15 -1.29 2.79
CA THR A 9 21.74 -1.68 4.15
C THR A 9 20.62 -2.69 4.04
N VAL A 10 20.74 -3.79 4.78
CA VAL A 10 19.65 -4.78 4.88
C VAL A 10 18.62 -4.23 5.85
N LEU A 11 17.37 -4.18 5.40
CA LEU A 11 16.26 -3.67 6.20
C LEU A 11 14.98 -4.41 5.86
N GLN A 12 13.95 -4.22 6.68
CA GLN A 12 12.61 -4.70 6.40
C GLN A 12 11.74 -3.50 6.01
N LEU A 13 11.00 -3.60 4.91
CA LEU A 13 10.16 -2.50 4.43
C LEU A 13 9.14 -2.03 5.46
N LYS A 14 8.61 -2.95 6.26
CA LYS A 14 7.63 -2.60 7.31
C LYS A 14 8.19 -1.66 8.37
N ASP A 15 9.51 -1.61 8.53
CA ASP A 15 10.14 -0.73 9.52
C ASP A 15 10.31 0.70 9.02
N LEU A 16 10.01 0.98 7.76
CA LEU A 16 10.10 2.33 7.18
C LEU A 16 8.97 3.25 7.61
N VAL A 17 7.87 2.72 8.10
CA VAL A 17 6.71 3.48 8.58
C VAL A 17 6.26 2.93 9.91
N GLU A 18 5.69 3.81 10.74
CA GLU A 18 5.10 3.44 12.04
C GLU A 18 3.62 3.75 12.04
N TYR A 19 2.86 3.04 12.87
CA TYR A 19 1.46 3.35 13.08
C TYR A 19 1.33 4.66 13.86
N GLN A 20 0.40 5.51 13.43
CA GLN A 20 0.01 6.70 14.15
C GLN A 20 -1.49 6.66 14.39
N SER A 21 -1.89 6.97 15.62
CA SER A 21 -3.29 6.90 16.04
C SER A 21 -4.19 7.73 15.12
N GLY A 22 -5.22 7.07 14.57
CA GLY A 22 -6.20 7.71 13.71
C GLY A 22 -5.68 8.14 12.34
N GLN A 23 -4.56 7.58 11.87
CA GLN A 23 -3.92 8.05 10.65
C GLN A 23 -3.53 6.94 9.70
N VAL A 24 -3.44 7.33 8.41
CA VAL A 24 -2.72 6.60 7.37
C VAL A 24 -1.40 7.35 7.17
N VAL A 25 -0.28 6.65 7.25
CA VAL A 25 1.05 7.21 7.05
C VAL A 25 1.65 6.61 5.78
N SER A 26 2.30 7.44 4.98
CA SER A 26 2.92 6.97 3.74
C SER A 26 4.35 7.46 3.62
N LYS A 27 5.18 6.65 2.97
CA LYS A 27 6.55 7.01 2.61
C LYS A 27 6.79 6.58 1.17
N THR A 28 7.01 7.55 0.29
CA THR A 28 7.26 7.30 -1.12
C THR A 28 8.73 7.00 -1.34
N LEU A 29 9.02 5.88 -2.00
CA LEU A 29 10.37 5.43 -2.29
C LEU A 29 10.80 5.72 -3.73
N VAL A 30 9.86 5.68 -4.67
CA VAL A 30 10.09 5.99 -6.09
C VAL A 30 8.84 6.67 -6.62
N GLN A 31 9.01 7.70 -7.41
CA GLN A 31 7.90 8.31 -8.13
C GLN A 31 8.40 8.94 -9.41
N ASN A 32 7.92 8.44 -10.54
CA ASN A 32 8.16 9.01 -11.86
C ASN A 32 7.00 8.61 -12.78
N GLU A 33 7.09 8.97 -14.06
CA GLU A 33 6.02 8.72 -15.01
C GLU A 33 5.81 7.24 -15.38
N LYS A 34 6.74 6.36 -14.99
CA LYS A 34 6.68 4.92 -15.29
C LYS A 34 6.32 4.08 -14.10
N VAL A 35 6.74 4.48 -12.90
CA VAL A 35 6.54 3.70 -11.68
C VAL A 35 6.41 4.59 -10.46
N SER A 36 5.56 4.16 -9.54
CA SER A 36 5.44 4.74 -8.21
C SER A 36 5.51 3.61 -7.18
N MET A 37 6.29 3.78 -6.12
CA MET A 37 6.41 2.82 -5.05
C MET A 37 6.30 3.54 -3.71
N THR A 38 5.35 3.10 -2.88
CA THR A 38 5.04 3.72 -1.60
C THR A 38 4.81 2.65 -0.53
N ILE A 39 5.31 2.92 0.67
CA ILE A 39 5.03 2.09 1.85
C ILE A 39 4.00 2.83 2.69
N PHE A 40 2.99 2.10 3.16
CA PHE A 40 1.90 2.65 3.97
C PHE A 40 1.78 1.93 5.30
N SER A 41 1.36 2.67 6.33
CA SER A 41 0.79 2.09 7.55
C SER A 41 -0.62 2.64 7.74
N PHE A 42 -1.53 1.77 8.17
CA PHE A 42 -2.93 2.11 8.46
C PHE A 42 -3.22 1.78 9.92
N ASP A 43 -3.71 2.75 10.67
CA ASP A 43 -4.32 2.44 11.95
C ASP A 43 -5.63 1.67 11.71
N LYS A 44 -6.04 0.88 12.68
CA LYS A 44 -7.31 0.12 12.57
C LYS A 44 -8.47 1.07 12.30
N GLY A 45 -9.27 0.74 11.30
CA GLY A 45 -10.44 1.53 10.93
C GLY A 45 -10.17 2.69 9.99
N GLU A 46 -8.91 3.02 9.73
CA GLU A 46 -8.55 4.07 8.78
C GLU A 46 -8.63 3.56 7.36
N GLU A 47 -8.96 4.45 6.42
CA GLU A 47 -9.19 4.06 5.04
C GLU A 47 -8.71 5.08 4.02
N ILE A 48 -8.49 4.60 2.81
CA ILE A 48 -8.39 5.43 1.61
C ILE A 48 -9.63 5.11 0.79
N SER A 49 -10.46 6.14 0.52
CA SER A 49 -11.69 5.99 -0.22
C SER A 49 -11.46 5.57 -1.67
N ALA A 50 -12.51 5.10 -2.33
CA ALA A 50 -12.44 4.58 -3.69
C ALA A 50 -11.87 5.60 -4.66
N HIS A 51 -10.89 5.19 -5.42
CA HIS A 51 -10.25 5.96 -6.49
C HIS A 51 -9.69 4.99 -7.52
N ALA A 52 -9.32 5.50 -8.68
CA ALA A 52 -8.71 4.69 -9.73
C ALA A 52 -7.30 5.21 -10.02
N ALA A 53 -6.39 4.29 -10.32
CA ALA A 53 -5.03 4.63 -10.70
C ALA A 53 -4.87 4.58 -12.22
N GLY A 54 -3.95 5.41 -12.74
CA GLY A 54 -3.61 5.44 -14.17
C GLY A 54 -2.69 4.33 -14.64
N GLY A 55 -2.45 3.33 -13.79
CA GLY A 55 -1.66 2.14 -14.08
C GLY A 55 -2.11 0.96 -13.23
N ASP A 56 -1.54 -0.21 -13.47
CA ASP A 56 -1.79 -1.38 -12.65
C ASP A 56 -1.11 -1.22 -11.29
N ALA A 57 -1.87 -1.39 -10.23
CA ALA A 57 -1.35 -1.27 -8.87
C ALA A 57 -1.17 -2.67 -8.25
N MET A 58 0.03 -2.96 -7.78
CA MET A 58 0.32 -4.18 -7.04
C MET A 58 0.46 -3.84 -5.56
N VAL A 59 -0.37 -4.43 -4.73
CA VAL A 59 -0.27 -4.28 -3.28
C VAL A 59 0.20 -5.58 -2.66
N THR A 60 1.13 -5.47 -1.72
CA THR A 60 1.60 -6.59 -0.89
C THR A 60 1.49 -6.17 0.57
N VAL A 61 0.78 -6.95 1.37
CA VAL A 61 0.66 -6.69 2.81
C VAL A 61 1.93 -7.16 3.50
N LEU A 62 2.51 -6.30 4.33
CA LEU A 62 3.77 -6.56 5.04
C LEU A 62 3.53 -7.07 6.46
N GLU A 63 2.46 -6.61 7.10
CA GLU A 63 1.99 -7.09 8.41
C GLU A 63 0.53 -6.68 8.62
N GLY A 64 -0.17 -7.39 9.49
CA GLY A 64 -1.57 -7.12 9.79
C GLY A 64 -2.52 -7.60 8.72
N THR A 65 -3.73 -7.02 8.69
CA THR A 65 -4.80 -7.40 7.76
C THR A 65 -5.44 -6.16 7.15
N GLY A 66 -5.40 -6.07 5.83
CA GLY A 66 -6.06 -5.02 5.06
C GLY A 66 -7.25 -5.56 4.29
N LYS A 67 -8.30 -4.73 4.16
CA LYS A 67 -9.46 -5.02 3.34
C LYS A 67 -9.40 -4.15 2.08
N PHE A 68 -9.46 -4.80 0.93
CA PHE A 68 -9.37 -4.14 -0.37
C PHE A 68 -10.65 -4.38 -1.15
N THR A 69 -11.28 -3.31 -1.61
CA THR A 69 -12.46 -3.39 -2.47
C THR A 69 -12.05 -2.94 -3.85
N VAL A 70 -12.13 -3.84 -4.84
CA VAL A 70 -11.69 -3.60 -6.21
C VAL A 70 -12.82 -3.90 -7.17
N GLY A 71 -13.33 -2.86 -7.84
CA GLY A 71 -14.46 -3.02 -8.75
C GLY A 71 -15.68 -3.63 -8.08
N GLY A 72 -15.91 -3.35 -6.79
CA GLY A 72 -17.02 -3.89 -6.01
C GLY A 72 -16.77 -5.25 -5.38
N GLU A 73 -15.64 -5.90 -5.67
CA GLU A 73 -15.26 -7.18 -5.05
C GLU A 73 -14.34 -6.94 -3.86
N VAL A 74 -14.59 -7.64 -2.75
CA VAL A 74 -13.88 -7.47 -1.47
C VAL A 74 -12.85 -8.57 -1.29
N PHE A 75 -11.62 -8.16 -0.92
CA PHE A 75 -10.50 -9.06 -0.64
C PHE A 75 -9.90 -8.73 0.73
N LEU A 76 -9.68 -9.74 1.56
CA LEU A 76 -8.89 -9.59 2.79
C LEU A 76 -7.49 -10.13 2.51
N LEU A 77 -6.49 -9.29 2.75
CA LEU A 77 -5.09 -9.68 2.58
C LEU A 77 -4.37 -9.68 3.93
N HIS A 78 -3.59 -10.73 4.13
CA HIS A 78 -2.73 -10.92 5.28
C HIS A 78 -1.26 -10.79 4.88
N ALA A 79 -0.36 -10.73 5.86
CA ALA A 79 1.08 -10.59 5.61
C ALA A 79 1.60 -11.58 4.57
N GLY A 80 2.32 -11.08 3.58
CA GLY A 80 2.89 -11.86 2.48
C GLY A 80 1.97 -12.04 1.29
N GLU A 81 0.70 -11.67 1.38
CA GLU A 81 -0.25 -11.81 0.27
C GLU A 81 -0.25 -10.57 -0.63
N THR A 82 -0.48 -10.80 -1.92
CA THR A 82 -0.39 -9.79 -2.97
C THR A 82 -1.66 -9.78 -3.83
N LEU A 83 -2.08 -8.59 -4.25
CA LEU A 83 -3.23 -8.37 -5.12
C LEU A 83 -2.85 -7.35 -6.19
N ILE A 84 -3.25 -7.63 -7.45
CA ILE A 84 -3.18 -6.63 -8.53
C ILE A 84 -4.54 -5.93 -8.63
N MET A 85 -4.51 -4.61 -8.53
CA MET A 85 -5.67 -3.76 -8.76
C MET A 85 -5.52 -3.13 -10.14
N PRO A 86 -6.35 -3.54 -11.13
CA PRO A 86 -6.14 -3.14 -12.52
C PRO A 86 -6.31 -1.63 -12.75
N LYS A 87 -5.60 -1.12 -13.75
CA LYS A 87 -5.73 0.26 -14.23
C LYS A 87 -7.19 0.63 -14.43
N ASP A 88 -7.55 1.84 -14.01
CA ASP A 88 -8.86 2.46 -14.18
C ASP A 88 -10.02 1.77 -13.46
N ILE A 89 -9.76 0.70 -12.70
CA ILE A 89 -10.79 0.05 -11.87
C ILE A 89 -10.77 0.69 -10.49
N PRO A 90 -11.89 1.24 -10.00
CA PRO A 90 -11.96 1.86 -8.67
C PRO A 90 -11.59 0.85 -7.58
N HIS A 91 -10.75 1.30 -6.63
CA HIS A 91 -10.36 0.49 -5.49
C HIS A 91 -10.31 1.35 -4.23
N ALA A 92 -10.63 0.71 -3.10
CA ALA A 92 -10.59 1.31 -1.77
C ALA A 92 -9.81 0.40 -0.83
N VAL A 93 -9.19 0.99 0.19
CA VAL A 93 -8.35 0.29 1.15
C VAL A 93 -8.81 0.63 2.56
N TYR A 94 -8.97 -0.38 3.40
CA TYR A 94 -9.48 -0.24 4.77
C TYR A 94 -8.63 -1.06 5.74
N GLY A 95 -8.27 -0.46 6.88
CA GLY A 95 -7.56 -1.14 7.95
C GLY A 95 -8.48 -2.04 8.77
N GLU A 96 -8.61 -3.29 8.37
CA GLU A 96 -9.36 -4.29 9.14
C GLU A 96 -8.75 -4.47 10.52
N GLU A 97 -7.42 -4.50 10.56
CA GLU A 97 -6.57 -4.34 11.73
C GLU A 97 -5.53 -3.28 11.38
N GLN A 98 -4.68 -2.91 12.32
CA GLN A 98 -3.47 -2.18 11.97
C GLN A 98 -2.70 -3.01 10.94
N PHE A 99 -2.30 -2.40 9.83
CA PHE A 99 -1.54 -3.12 8.82
C PHE A 99 -0.61 -2.20 8.05
N LYS A 100 0.39 -2.80 7.43
CA LYS A 100 1.33 -2.12 6.55
C LYS A 100 1.33 -2.79 5.20
N MET A 101 1.52 -2.00 4.16
CA MET A 101 1.55 -2.51 2.79
C MET A 101 2.58 -1.78 1.94
N GLN A 102 3.05 -2.49 0.92
CA GLN A 102 3.81 -1.92 -0.19
C GLN A 102 2.87 -1.77 -1.37
N LEU A 103 2.88 -0.60 -2.00
CA LEU A 103 2.12 -0.32 -3.20
C LEU A 103 3.06 0.03 -4.34
N VAL A 104 2.97 -0.68 -5.45
CA VAL A 104 3.73 -0.40 -6.67
C VAL A 104 2.75 -0.16 -7.79
N VAL A 105 2.81 1.01 -8.42
CA VAL A 105 1.98 1.33 -9.58
C VAL A 105 2.86 1.35 -10.81
N SER A 106 2.51 0.55 -11.80
CA SER A 106 3.18 0.50 -13.10
C SER A 106 2.31 1.21 -14.12
N PHE A 107 2.82 2.30 -14.65
CA PHE A 107 2.10 3.13 -15.62
C PHE A 107 2.38 2.75 -17.05
#